data_455d4e418a061c83713838aa8f049d3b
#
_entry.id   455d4e418a061c83713838aa8f049d3b
#
_cell.length_a   1.000
_cell.length_b   1.000
_cell.length_c   1.000
_cell.angle_alpha   90.00
_cell.angle_beta   90.00
_cell.angle_gamma   90.00
#
_symmetry.space_group_name_H-M   'P 1'
#
loop_
_entity.id
_entity.type
_entity.pdbx_description
1 polymer ?
#
loop_
_entity_poly.entity_id
_entity_poly.type
_entity_poly.pdbx_seq_one_letter_code
_entity_poly.pdbx_strand_id
1 'polypeptide(L)'
;LGTFIYSTKSIQLKEVGYIQSNGPVLDFETLKVALKKSKIFLLVFNAHGEILKASDNVPVCLKTASNVFHIFPDFSNILKSVNESGFSQDIITLRKPKAEKIKLLTFKSEEYYWTLGEVITEQLLIDEVITQKLETLTMYLEFAPVFFVVLNEKGEIAYVNNWTLEKTGYSLVEVLGKNWFDIFIPEDIKSIVKQVFDDIMNERVELRKTFENDIIAKDGKTITVLWENKLLIKDGKPFGTISVGVDVTEQKIIEFGEDILLSVFSATSETNYHDAISKLTKTLEEKCNIKRAIGRIQTHEETKSLEFLDKIETNEAVSYKSLNYERRLGEKIISLEIFYQSLPKYATERCLENIATVILNFIDRVYYIQKLEEASFRDPLTKLFNRRYFVMMLQAEIRRIKRYGGDSCIVMIDLDGLKQINDTLGHDKGDLAITTLAKVMMENTRNTDVCARFGGDEFAILLPNTPLEYARLIIQRIIDKLDALDMKEFRISISAGITKILSSDDAEGISVLKRADELLYKAKKSGKHTIYVDIPET
;
A
#
# COMPACT_ATOMS: atom_id res chain seq x y z
N LEU A 1 11.04 -40.33 -37.19
CA LEU A 1 12.30 -41.07 -36.86
C LEU A 1 13.40 -40.11 -36.39
N GLY A 2 13.53 -38.90 -36.95
CA GLY A 2 14.54 -37.92 -36.55
C GLY A 2 14.38 -37.37 -35.14
N THR A 3 13.18 -37.36 -34.57
CA THR A 3 12.87 -36.78 -33.24
C THR A 3 13.05 -37.80 -32.09
N PHE A 4 13.06 -39.08 -32.37
CA PHE A 4 13.15 -40.13 -31.36
C PHE A 4 14.57 -40.45 -30.89
N ILE A 5 15.58 -40.00 -31.61
CA ILE A 5 17.00 -40.33 -31.34
C ILE A 5 17.62 -39.37 -30.30
N TYR A 6 16.94 -38.31 -29.94
CA TYR A 6 17.47 -37.31 -28.98
C TYR A 6 17.30 -37.67 -27.49
N SER A 7 16.53 -38.71 -27.14
CA SER A 7 16.24 -39.01 -25.73
C SER A 7 17.07 -40.11 -25.07
N THR A 8 17.96 -40.78 -25.81
CA THR A 8 18.86 -41.77 -25.22
C THR A 8 20.32 -41.42 -25.52
N LYS A 9 20.99 -40.80 -24.54
CA LYS A 9 22.44 -40.50 -24.57
C LYS A 9 23.35 -41.71 -24.78
N SER A 10 22.82 -42.94 -24.79
CA SER A 10 23.56 -44.17 -25.00
C SER A 10 23.72 -44.58 -26.46
N ILE A 11 22.95 -44.02 -27.38
CA ILE A 11 23.11 -44.29 -28.82
C ILE A 11 23.57 -43.00 -29.49
N GLN A 12 24.90 -42.75 -29.52
CA GLN A 12 25.47 -41.72 -30.39
C GLN A 12 25.34 -42.18 -31.86
N LEU A 13 24.13 -42.11 -32.41
CA LEU A 13 23.89 -42.28 -33.86
C LEU A 13 24.36 -41.07 -34.69
N LYS A 14 25.24 -40.23 -34.13
CA LYS A 14 25.95 -39.18 -34.92
C LYS A 14 26.83 -39.74 -36.04
N GLU A 15 27.19 -41.03 -35.97
CA GLU A 15 27.96 -41.66 -37.00
C GLU A 15 27.10 -42.39 -38.06
N VAL A 16 25.80 -42.57 -37.85
CA VAL A 16 24.86 -43.11 -38.82
C VAL A 16 24.07 -41.95 -39.42
N GLY A 17 24.70 -41.25 -40.34
CA GLY A 17 24.04 -40.16 -41.06
C GLY A 17 22.78 -40.64 -41.77
N TYR A 18 21.68 -39.93 -41.54
CA TYR A 18 20.45 -39.88 -42.34
C TYR A 18 19.51 -41.09 -42.33
N ILE A 19 18.52 -41.02 -41.50
CA ILE A 19 17.18 -41.59 -41.79
C ILE A 19 16.25 -40.40 -42.07
N GLN A 20 16.26 -39.82 -43.24
CA GLN A 20 15.19 -39.00 -43.77
C GLN A 20 14.23 -39.85 -44.59
N SER A 21 12.96 -39.52 -44.59
CA SER A 21 11.85 -40.22 -45.25
C SER A 21 11.96 -40.36 -46.77
N ASN A 22 13.08 -39.98 -47.38
CA ASN A 22 13.39 -40.13 -48.80
C ASN A 22 14.89 -40.44 -49.06
N GLY A 23 15.61 -41.01 -48.07
CA GLY A 23 17.00 -41.45 -48.21
C GLY A 23 17.13 -42.93 -48.63
N PRO A 24 18.33 -43.42 -48.99
CA PRO A 24 18.51 -44.80 -49.37
C PRO A 24 18.04 -45.71 -48.23
N VAL A 25 17.32 -46.77 -48.61
CA VAL A 25 16.88 -47.83 -47.71
C VAL A 25 18.10 -48.32 -46.94
N LEU A 26 18.18 -48.12 -45.65
CA LEU A 26 19.23 -48.65 -44.79
C LEU A 26 19.20 -50.18 -44.92
N ASP A 27 20.13 -50.75 -45.65
CA ASP A 27 20.18 -52.19 -45.71
C ASP A 27 20.81 -52.80 -44.45
N PHE A 28 20.48 -54.05 -44.19
CA PHE A 28 20.92 -54.80 -43.03
C PHE A 28 22.45 -54.86 -42.90
N GLU A 29 23.18 -54.99 -43.99
CA GLU A 29 24.62 -55.14 -43.93
C GLU A 29 25.32 -53.86 -43.54
N THR A 30 24.81 -52.71 -43.99
CA THR A 30 25.30 -51.41 -43.58
C THR A 30 25.10 -51.18 -42.06
N LEU A 31 23.92 -51.48 -41.54
CA LEU A 31 23.63 -51.41 -40.06
C LEU A 31 24.47 -52.44 -39.31
N LYS A 32 24.61 -53.63 -39.75
CA LYS A 32 25.43 -54.69 -39.17
C LYS A 32 26.88 -54.26 -38.99
N VAL A 33 27.46 -53.64 -40.02
CA VAL A 33 28.83 -53.10 -39.98
C VAL A 33 28.92 -51.93 -38.95
N ALA A 34 27.99 -51.02 -38.98
CA ALA A 34 27.97 -49.91 -38.05
C ALA A 34 27.87 -50.37 -36.58
N LEU A 35 27.11 -51.41 -36.32
CA LEU A 35 26.88 -51.95 -34.96
C LEU A 35 27.96 -52.95 -34.50
N LYS A 36 28.87 -53.38 -35.36
CA LYS A 36 29.88 -54.45 -35.09
C LYS A 36 30.72 -54.16 -33.81
N LYS A 37 31.00 -52.90 -33.50
CA LYS A 37 31.79 -52.50 -32.34
C LYS A 37 30.92 -52.01 -31.17
N SER A 38 29.60 -51.96 -31.34
CA SER A 38 28.67 -51.53 -30.30
C SER A 38 28.17 -52.73 -29.49
N LYS A 39 27.58 -52.43 -28.31
CA LYS A 39 26.86 -53.45 -27.51
C LYS A 39 25.44 -53.71 -28.05
N ILE A 40 25.06 -53.07 -29.13
CA ILE A 40 23.73 -53.12 -29.71
C ILE A 40 23.74 -54.22 -30.79
N PHE A 41 22.79 -55.12 -30.73
CA PHE A 41 22.55 -56.12 -31.75
C PHE A 41 21.30 -55.78 -32.58
N LEU A 42 21.24 -56.32 -33.78
CA LEU A 42 20.14 -56.15 -34.72
C LEU A 42 19.54 -57.50 -35.07
N LEU A 43 18.21 -57.58 -35.00
CA LEU A 43 17.41 -58.70 -35.47
C LEU A 43 16.41 -58.23 -36.52
N VAL A 44 16.20 -59.02 -37.55
CA VAL A 44 15.11 -58.86 -38.53
C VAL A 44 14.32 -60.16 -38.60
N PHE A 45 13.02 -60.05 -38.48
CA PHE A 45 12.11 -61.20 -38.48
C PHE A 45 10.79 -60.87 -39.19
N ASN A 46 10.03 -61.90 -39.54
CA ASN A 46 8.70 -61.73 -40.15
C ASN A 46 7.58 -61.74 -39.13
N ALA A 47 6.34 -61.56 -39.56
CA ALA A 47 5.14 -61.52 -38.70
C ALA A 47 4.91 -62.81 -37.88
N HIS A 48 5.48 -63.92 -38.31
CA HIS A 48 5.44 -65.23 -37.63
C HIS A 48 6.57 -65.42 -36.62
N GLY A 49 7.42 -64.39 -36.42
CA GLY A 49 8.55 -64.40 -35.50
C GLY A 49 9.79 -65.13 -36.00
N GLU A 50 9.81 -65.59 -37.23
CA GLU A 50 10.97 -66.27 -37.82
C GLU A 50 12.11 -65.29 -38.07
N ILE A 51 13.29 -65.56 -37.47
CA ILE A 51 14.48 -64.70 -37.59
C ILE A 51 15.07 -64.84 -38.93
N LEU A 52 15.06 -63.83 -39.76
CA LEU A 52 15.57 -63.79 -41.10
C LEU A 52 17.04 -63.35 -41.18
N LYS A 53 17.39 -62.39 -40.35
CA LYS A 53 18.74 -61.85 -40.24
C LYS A 53 19.09 -61.47 -38.82
N ALA A 54 20.34 -61.65 -38.42
CA ALA A 54 20.85 -61.24 -37.10
C ALA A 54 22.27 -60.68 -37.22
N SER A 55 22.61 -59.66 -36.43
CA SER A 55 23.98 -59.14 -36.39
C SER A 55 24.91 -60.06 -35.58
N ASP A 56 26.23 -59.93 -35.79
CA ASP A 56 27.23 -60.85 -35.19
C ASP A 56 27.31 -60.75 -33.66
N ASN A 57 26.92 -59.61 -33.08
CA ASN A 57 26.93 -59.31 -31.65
C ASN A 57 25.63 -59.68 -30.91
N VAL A 58 24.73 -60.38 -31.58
CA VAL A 58 23.50 -60.91 -30.93
C VAL A 58 23.90 -61.89 -29.81
N PRO A 59 23.21 -61.84 -28.64
CA PRO A 59 23.44 -62.79 -27.55
C PRO A 59 23.39 -64.25 -28.02
N VAL A 60 24.22 -65.09 -27.41
CA VAL A 60 24.39 -66.48 -27.87
C VAL A 60 23.09 -67.26 -27.95
N CYS A 61 22.18 -67.01 -26.98
CA CYS A 61 20.85 -67.65 -26.92
C CYS A 61 19.95 -67.27 -28.11
N LEU A 62 20.19 -66.08 -28.72
CA LEU A 62 19.44 -65.60 -29.88
C LEU A 62 20.06 -66.02 -31.18
N LYS A 63 21.37 -66.39 -31.21
CA LYS A 63 22.06 -66.89 -32.39
C LYS A 63 21.59 -68.27 -32.83
N THR A 64 21.14 -69.11 -31.91
CA THR A 64 20.70 -70.48 -32.15
C THR A 64 19.19 -70.60 -32.33
N ALA A 65 18.46 -69.51 -32.18
CA ALA A 65 16.99 -69.48 -32.26
C ALA A 65 16.58 -69.22 -33.74
N SER A 66 15.59 -69.96 -34.18
CA SER A 66 14.91 -69.76 -35.44
C SER A 66 13.72 -68.84 -35.38
N ASN A 67 13.19 -68.62 -34.14
CA ASN A 67 11.98 -67.81 -33.92
C ASN A 67 12.06 -67.01 -32.64
N VAL A 68 11.71 -65.72 -32.70
CA VAL A 68 11.76 -64.78 -31.57
C VAL A 68 10.75 -65.18 -30.46
N PHE A 69 9.59 -65.76 -30.77
CA PHE A 69 8.60 -66.16 -29.81
C PHE A 69 9.04 -67.34 -28.91
N HIS A 70 9.97 -68.16 -29.37
CA HIS A 70 10.53 -69.20 -28.54
C HIS A 70 11.44 -68.67 -27.43
N ILE A 71 12.02 -67.51 -27.65
CA ILE A 71 12.93 -66.89 -26.69
C ILE A 71 12.21 -65.87 -25.80
N PHE A 72 11.26 -65.16 -26.39
CA PHE A 72 10.50 -64.12 -25.76
C PHE A 72 9.00 -64.44 -25.84
N PRO A 73 8.42 -65.16 -24.89
CA PRO A 73 7.01 -65.55 -24.91
C PRO A 73 6.04 -64.38 -25.02
N ASP A 74 6.40 -63.25 -24.38
CA ASP A 74 5.58 -62.02 -24.36
C ASP A 74 5.76 -61.14 -25.60
N PHE A 75 6.57 -61.56 -26.60
CA PHE A 75 6.89 -60.73 -27.78
C PHE A 75 5.68 -60.47 -28.68
N SER A 76 4.63 -61.29 -28.54
CA SER A 76 3.36 -61.05 -29.24
C SER A 76 2.70 -59.72 -28.84
N ASN A 77 2.88 -59.33 -27.59
CA ASN A 77 2.36 -58.04 -27.10
C ASN A 77 3.17 -56.85 -27.70
N ILE A 78 4.48 -57.01 -27.85
CA ILE A 78 5.37 -56.03 -28.50
C ILE A 78 4.95 -55.87 -29.97
N LEU A 79 4.73 -56.95 -30.71
CA LEU A 79 4.25 -56.88 -32.09
C LEU A 79 2.88 -56.21 -32.22
N LYS A 80 1.99 -56.45 -31.28
CA LYS A 80 0.69 -55.76 -31.25
C LYS A 80 0.86 -54.26 -31.09
N SER A 81 1.68 -53.84 -30.14
CA SER A 81 2.01 -52.42 -29.92
C SER A 81 2.66 -51.80 -31.15
N VAL A 82 3.61 -52.51 -31.77
CA VAL A 82 4.27 -52.05 -33.03
C VAL A 82 3.28 -51.91 -34.18
N ASN A 83 2.33 -52.81 -34.31
CA ASN A 83 1.30 -52.72 -35.36
C ASN A 83 0.31 -51.57 -35.13
N GLU A 84 0.05 -51.21 -33.86
CA GLU A 84 -0.84 -50.10 -33.48
C GLU A 84 -0.13 -48.73 -33.60
N SER A 85 1.11 -48.63 -33.15
CA SER A 85 1.84 -47.35 -33.00
C SER A 85 3.02 -47.16 -33.95
N GLY A 86 3.36 -48.19 -34.71
CA GLY A 86 4.50 -48.19 -35.64
C GLY A 86 5.85 -48.58 -35.00
N PHE A 87 5.94 -48.54 -33.68
CA PHE A 87 7.12 -48.94 -32.91
C PHE A 87 6.78 -49.40 -31.49
N SER A 88 7.69 -50.11 -30.81
CA SER A 88 7.63 -50.40 -29.38
C SER A 88 9.02 -50.34 -28.77
N GLN A 89 9.08 -49.92 -27.52
CA GLN A 89 10.29 -49.94 -26.71
C GLN A 89 9.99 -50.73 -25.42
N ASP A 90 10.71 -51.84 -25.22
CA ASP A 90 10.46 -52.77 -24.14
C ASP A 90 11.76 -53.24 -23.47
N ILE A 91 11.67 -53.59 -22.19
CA ILE A 91 12.75 -54.27 -21.47
C ILE A 91 12.29 -55.67 -21.15
N ILE A 92 12.98 -56.65 -21.70
CA ILE A 92 12.67 -58.05 -21.49
C ILE A 92 13.81 -58.78 -20.77
N THR A 93 13.48 -59.86 -20.08
CA THR A 93 14.46 -60.66 -19.36
C THR A 93 14.63 -62.02 -20.06
N LEU A 94 15.85 -62.31 -20.50
CA LEU A 94 16.23 -63.62 -20.97
C LEU A 94 16.42 -64.57 -19.78
N ARG A 95 15.77 -65.73 -19.79
CA ARG A 95 15.81 -66.69 -18.66
C ARG A 95 16.95 -67.68 -18.73
N LYS A 96 17.63 -67.86 -19.86
CA LYS A 96 18.72 -68.87 -20.06
C LYS A 96 19.78 -68.34 -21.01
N PRO A 97 21.08 -68.69 -20.86
CA PRO A 97 21.71 -69.43 -19.76
C PRO A 97 21.96 -68.62 -18.51
N LYS A 98 21.93 -67.28 -18.57
CA LYS A 98 21.93 -66.34 -17.44
C LYS A 98 20.78 -65.38 -17.63
N ALA A 99 20.16 -64.94 -16.53
CA ALA A 99 19.14 -63.94 -16.58
C ALA A 99 19.78 -62.60 -16.97
N GLU A 100 19.54 -62.16 -18.21
CA GLU A 100 20.02 -60.89 -18.78
C GLU A 100 18.80 -60.06 -19.14
N LYS A 101 18.80 -58.77 -18.77
CA LYS A 101 17.78 -57.83 -19.22
C LYS A 101 18.25 -57.24 -20.55
N ILE A 102 17.34 -57.18 -21.51
CA ILE A 102 17.60 -56.61 -22.83
C ILE A 102 16.58 -55.53 -23.08
N LYS A 103 17.05 -54.34 -23.41
CA LYS A 103 16.23 -53.26 -23.93
C LYS A 103 16.04 -53.46 -25.42
N LEU A 104 14.82 -53.52 -25.88
CA LEU A 104 14.46 -53.69 -27.27
C LEU A 104 13.76 -52.47 -27.81
N LEU A 105 14.13 -52.06 -29.00
CA LEU A 105 13.40 -51.11 -29.83
C LEU A 105 12.97 -51.82 -31.10
N THR A 106 11.69 -52.06 -31.26
CA THR A 106 11.12 -52.77 -32.39
C THR A 106 10.29 -51.82 -33.25
N PHE A 107 10.47 -51.85 -34.53
CA PHE A 107 9.68 -51.11 -35.51
C PHE A 107 9.38 -51.97 -36.74
N LYS A 108 8.29 -51.63 -37.44
CA LYS A 108 7.86 -52.32 -38.65
C LYS A 108 8.30 -51.52 -39.88
N SER A 109 8.84 -52.21 -40.87
CA SER A 109 9.15 -51.66 -42.19
C SER A 109 8.68 -52.66 -43.23
N GLU A 110 7.69 -52.30 -44.03
CA GLU A 110 7.03 -53.16 -45.03
C GLU A 110 6.49 -54.46 -44.40
N GLU A 111 7.01 -55.62 -44.80
CA GLU A 111 6.59 -56.94 -44.29
C GLU A 111 7.45 -57.45 -43.14
N TYR A 112 8.44 -56.70 -42.70
CA TYR A 112 9.46 -57.14 -41.74
C TYR A 112 9.45 -56.29 -40.47
N TYR A 113 9.87 -56.92 -39.36
CA TYR A 113 10.10 -56.26 -38.09
C TYR A 113 11.59 -56.16 -37.83
N TRP A 114 12.04 -55.00 -37.43
CA TRP A 114 13.41 -54.70 -37.09
C TRP A 114 13.49 -54.43 -35.58
N THR A 115 14.40 -55.14 -34.91
CA THR A 115 14.62 -54.93 -33.48
C THR A 115 16.09 -54.63 -33.22
N LEU A 116 16.33 -53.47 -32.64
CA LEU A 116 17.60 -53.15 -32.03
C LEU A 116 17.54 -53.55 -30.57
N GLY A 117 18.50 -54.33 -30.10
CA GLY A 117 18.55 -54.79 -28.71
C GLY A 117 19.90 -54.48 -28.08
N GLU A 118 19.87 -54.07 -26.85
CA GLU A 118 21.05 -53.83 -26.01
C GLU A 118 20.96 -54.64 -24.72
N VAL A 119 22.01 -55.37 -24.39
CA VAL A 119 22.11 -56.11 -23.11
C VAL A 119 22.37 -55.11 -21.99
N ILE A 120 21.41 -54.98 -21.09
CA ILE A 120 21.50 -54.07 -19.96
C ILE A 120 22.18 -54.79 -18.80
N THR A 121 23.37 -54.35 -18.41
CA THR A 121 23.99 -54.76 -17.17
C THR A 121 23.29 -54.04 -16.01
N GLU A 122 23.26 -54.66 -14.81
CA GLU A 122 22.66 -54.08 -13.62
C GLU A 122 23.18 -52.64 -13.33
N GLN A 123 24.46 -52.42 -13.62
CA GLN A 123 25.11 -51.12 -13.51
C GLN A 123 24.51 -50.07 -14.45
N LEU A 124 24.24 -50.41 -15.72
CA LEU A 124 23.64 -49.51 -16.70
C LEU A 124 22.21 -49.11 -16.32
N LEU A 125 21.46 -50.06 -15.73
CA LEU A 125 20.12 -49.78 -15.27
C LEU A 125 20.12 -48.80 -14.06
N ILE A 126 21.07 -49.00 -13.15
CA ILE A 126 21.26 -48.10 -11.99
C ILE A 126 21.66 -46.69 -12.49
N ASP A 127 22.60 -46.62 -13.41
CA ASP A 127 23.06 -45.33 -13.96
C ASP A 127 21.93 -44.58 -14.69
N GLU A 128 21.08 -45.30 -15.45
CA GLU A 128 19.93 -44.70 -16.13
C GLU A 128 18.89 -44.16 -15.10
N VAL A 129 18.59 -44.94 -14.04
CA VAL A 129 17.69 -44.51 -12.97
C VAL A 129 18.24 -43.32 -12.21
N ILE A 130 19.54 -43.33 -11.91
CA ILE A 130 20.21 -42.17 -11.24
C ILE A 130 20.15 -40.96 -12.15
N THR A 131 20.45 -41.08 -13.42
CA THR A 131 20.40 -39.97 -14.38
C THR A 131 19.00 -39.37 -14.47
N GLN A 132 17.97 -40.23 -14.63
CA GLN A 132 16.58 -39.76 -14.68
C GLN A 132 16.16 -39.05 -13.38
N LYS A 133 16.57 -39.56 -12.20
CA LYS A 133 16.31 -38.90 -10.94
C LYS A 133 17.00 -37.55 -10.82
N LEU A 134 18.26 -37.47 -11.24
CA LEU A 134 19.02 -36.23 -11.26
C LEU A 134 18.38 -35.18 -12.21
N GLU A 135 18.00 -35.58 -13.41
CA GLU A 135 17.30 -34.73 -14.37
C GLU A 135 15.96 -34.21 -13.78
N THR A 136 15.19 -35.10 -13.14
CA THR A 136 13.92 -34.74 -12.52
C THR A 136 14.13 -33.76 -11.36
N LEU A 137 15.11 -34.02 -10.47
CA LEU A 137 15.44 -33.12 -9.36
C LEU A 137 15.93 -31.76 -9.85
N THR A 138 16.78 -31.75 -10.88
CA THR A 138 17.25 -30.52 -11.50
C THR A 138 16.07 -29.73 -12.09
N MET A 139 15.16 -30.40 -12.78
CA MET A 139 13.96 -29.76 -13.31
C MET A 139 13.10 -29.12 -12.19
N TYR A 140 12.92 -29.80 -11.06
CA TYR A 140 12.17 -29.23 -9.94
C TYR A 140 12.85 -27.99 -9.36
N LEU A 141 14.17 -27.98 -9.25
CA LEU A 141 14.93 -26.82 -8.77
C LEU A 141 14.87 -25.65 -9.77
N GLU A 142 14.97 -25.93 -11.07
CA GLU A 142 14.95 -24.91 -12.12
C GLU A 142 13.60 -24.19 -12.25
N PHE A 143 12.49 -24.93 -12.08
CA PHE A 143 11.14 -24.39 -12.19
C PHE A 143 10.49 -23.98 -10.87
N ALA A 144 11.15 -24.21 -9.72
CA ALA A 144 10.63 -23.76 -8.42
C ALA A 144 10.55 -22.23 -8.40
N PRO A 145 9.40 -21.64 -8.05
CA PRO A 145 9.22 -20.17 -8.04
C PRO A 145 9.85 -19.54 -6.78
N VAL A 146 11.09 -19.86 -6.50
CA VAL A 146 11.90 -19.37 -5.39
C VAL A 146 13.33 -19.08 -5.88
N PHE A 147 13.99 -18.14 -5.26
CA PHE A 147 15.42 -17.95 -5.43
C PHE A 147 16.15 -19.17 -4.85
N PHE A 148 16.94 -19.83 -5.64
CA PHE A 148 17.78 -20.95 -5.21
C PHE A 148 19.24 -20.64 -5.54
N VAL A 149 20.05 -20.50 -4.50
CA VAL A 149 21.43 -20.03 -4.62
C VAL A 149 22.37 -20.92 -3.83
N VAL A 150 23.45 -21.34 -4.44
CA VAL A 150 24.55 -22.04 -3.75
C VAL A 150 25.80 -21.18 -3.85
N LEU A 151 26.37 -20.85 -2.72
CA LEU A 151 27.63 -20.10 -2.62
C LEU A 151 28.74 -21.01 -2.11
N ASN A 152 29.96 -20.83 -2.63
CA ASN A 152 31.15 -21.48 -2.08
C ASN A 152 31.65 -20.74 -0.83
N GLU A 153 32.75 -21.22 -0.23
CA GLU A 153 33.37 -20.65 0.99
C GLU A 153 33.78 -19.17 0.88
N LYS A 154 33.93 -18.65 -0.36
CA LYS A 154 34.30 -17.25 -0.63
C LYS A 154 33.08 -16.36 -0.92
N GLY A 155 31.87 -16.91 -0.89
CA GLY A 155 30.67 -16.21 -1.29
C GLY A 155 30.51 -16.07 -2.81
N GLU A 156 31.25 -16.88 -3.60
CA GLU A 156 31.11 -16.92 -5.05
C GLU A 156 29.97 -17.88 -5.43
N ILE A 157 29.21 -17.53 -6.46
CA ILE A 157 28.05 -18.26 -6.93
C ILE A 157 28.49 -19.57 -7.59
N ALA A 158 28.18 -20.69 -6.95
CA ALA A 158 28.40 -22.03 -7.48
C ALA A 158 27.19 -22.53 -8.30
N TYR A 159 25.98 -22.10 -7.94
CA TYR A 159 24.76 -22.44 -8.66
C TYR A 159 23.65 -21.42 -8.36
N VAL A 160 22.83 -21.15 -9.37
CA VAL A 160 21.55 -20.45 -9.25
C VAL A 160 20.55 -21.10 -10.21
N ASN A 161 19.27 -21.17 -9.83
CA ASN A 161 18.23 -21.70 -10.71
C ASN A 161 17.75 -20.67 -11.74
N ASN A 162 17.02 -21.12 -12.76
CA ASN A 162 16.48 -20.26 -13.81
C ASN A 162 15.55 -19.16 -13.26
N TRP A 163 14.74 -19.48 -12.25
CA TRP A 163 13.89 -18.48 -11.59
C TRP A 163 14.68 -17.28 -11.07
N THR A 164 15.82 -17.53 -10.42
CA THR A 164 16.72 -16.47 -9.95
C THR A 164 17.22 -15.61 -11.10
N LEU A 165 17.63 -16.23 -12.22
CA LEU A 165 18.10 -15.52 -13.40
C LEU A 165 17.01 -14.68 -14.07
N GLU A 166 15.81 -15.24 -14.24
CA GLU A 166 14.66 -14.55 -14.83
C GLU A 166 14.21 -13.35 -13.98
N LYS A 167 14.10 -13.53 -12.67
CA LYS A 167 13.68 -12.47 -11.76
C LYS A 167 14.69 -11.34 -11.63
N THR A 168 15.98 -11.66 -11.70
CA THR A 168 17.04 -10.65 -11.57
C THR A 168 17.50 -10.08 -12.91
N GLY A 169 17.12 -10.69 -14.03
CA GLY A 169 17.49 -10.26 -15.39
C GLY A 169 18.95 -10.51 -15.77
N TYR A 170 19.67 -11.33 -14.99
CA TYR A 170 21.03 -11.74 -15.31
C TYR A 170 21.05 -13.07 -16.08
N SER A 171 22.04 -13.27 -16.94
CA SER A 171 22.35 -14.58 -17.51
C SER A 171 23.29 -15.37 -16.61
N LEU A 172 23.26 -16.70 -16.73
CA LEU A 172 24.14 -17.57 -15.94
C LEU A 172 25.63 -17.23 -16.12
N VAL A 173 26.05 -16.89 -17.35
CA VAL A 173 27.45 -16.55 -17.66
C VAL A 173 27.92 -15.28 -16.95
N GLU A 174 27.00 -14.35 -16.66
CA GLU A 174 27.32 -13.10 -15.98
C GLU A 174 27.54 -13.29 -14.48
N VAL A 175 26.89 -14.29 -13.87
CA VAL A 175 26.87 -14.45 -12.42
C VAL A 175 27.68 -15.64 -11.90
N LEU A 176 27.82 -16.72 -12.65
CA LEU A 176 28.50 -17.93 -12.22
C LEU A 176 29.98 -17.65 -11.87
N GLY A 177 30.42 -18.06 -10.69
CA GLY A 177 31.77 -17.83 -10.19
C GLY A 177 32.06 -16.40 -9.73
N LYS A 178 31.06 -15.50 -9.78
CA LYS A 178 31.18 -14.14 -9.26
C LYS A 178 30.72 -14.08 -7.81
N ASN A 179 31.17 -13.04 -7.10
CA ASN A 179 30.78 -12.83 -5.72
C ASN A 179 29.33 -12.35 -5.64
N TRP A 180 28.47 -13.04 -4.87
CA TRP A 180 27.06 -12.74 -4.70
C TRP A 180 26.84 -11.33 -4.14
N PHE A 181 27.64 -10.94 -3.16
CA PHE A 181 27.49 -9.67 -2.44
C PHE A 181 27.78 -8.46 -3.33
N ASP A 182 28.65 -8.62 -4.33
CA ASP A 182 29.03 -7.53 -5.24
C ASP A 182 28.01 -7.32 -6.38
N ILE A 183 27.27 -8.38 -6.73
CA ILE A 183 26.30 -8.32 -7.84
C ILE A 183 24.90 -7.95 -7.34
N PHE A 184 24.46 -8.61 -6.26
CA PHE A 184 23.03 -8.57 -5.89
C PHE A 184 22.73 -7.74 -4.64
N ILE A 185 23.71 -7.45 -3.79
CA ILE A 185 23.44 -6.82 -2.51
C ILE A 185 23.69 -5.30 -2.58
N PRO A 186 22.68 -4.48 -2.19
CA PRO A 186 22.86 -3.03 -2.05
C PRO A 186 24.05 -2.68 -1.15
N GLU A 187 24.76 -1.59 -1.49
CA GLU A 187 26.01 -1.22 -0.82
C GLU A 187 25.80 -0.90 0.67
N ASP A 188 24.69 -0.28 1.01
CA ASP A 188 24.31 0.13 2.36
C ASP A 188 24.09 -1.04 3.33
N ILE A 189 23.67 -2.20 2.84
CA ILE A 189 23.44 -3.41 3.65
C ILE A 189 24.48 -4.52 3.42
N LYS A 190 25.40 -4.33 2.48
CA LYS A 190 26.38 -5.36 2.06
C LYS A 190 27.17 -5.93 3.24
N SER A 191 27.65 -5.08 4.14
CA SER A 191 28.42 -5.50 5.32
C SER A 191 27.59 -6.38 6.27
N ILE A 192 26.29 -6.07 6.42
CA ILE A 192 25.38 -6.82 7.29
C ILE A 192 25.11 -8.20 6.70
N VAL A 193 24.79 -8.26 5.39
CA VAL A 193 24.49 -9.53 4.70
C VAL A 193 25.71 -10.43 4.65
N LYS A 194 26.90 -9.85 4.44
CA LYS A 194 28.15 -10.59 4.47
C LYS A 194 28.45 -11.16 5.87
N GLN A 195 28.18 -10.40 6.93
CA GLN A 195 28.30 -10.89 8.29
C GLN A 195 27.39 -12.09 8.57
N VAL A 196 26.16 -12.08 8.03
CA VAL A 196 25.23 -13.23 8.15
C VAL A 196 25.82 -14.47 7.47
N PHE A 197 26.41 -14.32 6.27
CA PHE A 197 27.10 -15.41 5.58
C PHE A 197 28.28 -15.96 6.41
N ASP A 198 29.13 -15.08 6.93
CA ASP A 198 30.27 -15.45 7.75
C ASP A 198 29.85 -16.15 9.06
N ASP A 199 28.76 -15.71 9.68
CA ASP A 199 28.19 -16.36 10.87
C ASP A 199 27.70 -17.78 10.56
N ILE A 200 27.08 -17.99 9.39
CA ILE A 200 26.64 -19.31 8.92
C ILE A 200 27.85 -20.20 8.67
N MET A 201 28.87 -19.71 7.96
CA MET A 201 30.08 -20.44 7.64
C MET A 201 30.90 -20.84 8.90
N ASN A 202 30.78 -20.06 9.98
CA ASN A 202 31.43 -20.34 11.25
C ASN A 202 30.55 -21.10 12.26
N GLU A 203 29.45 -21.73 11.80
CA GLU A 203 28.52 -22.51 12.62
C GLU A 203 27.86 -21.74 13.79
N ARG A 204 27.83 -20.41 13.73
CA ARG A 204 27.17 -19.54 14.72
C ARG A 204 25.67 -19.41 14.48
N VAL A 205 25.01 -20.49 14.03
CA VAL A 205 23.77 -20.49 13.26
C VAL A 205 22.48 -20.46 14.07
N GLU A 206 22.47 -20.62 15.39
CA GLU A 206 21.20 -20.75 16.14
C GLU A 206 20.27 -19.53 16.03
N LEU A 207 20.78 -18.37 15.64
CA LEU A 207 20.03 -17.10 15.64
C LEU A 207 19.55 -16.61 14.27
N ARG A 208 19.94 -17.24 13.12
CA ARG A 208 19.69 -16.65 11.79
C ARG A 208 19.27 -17.65 10.71
N LYS A 209 18.41 -18.59 11.05
CA LYS A 209 17.87 -19.54 10.05
C LYS A 209 17.12 -18.84 8.93
N THR A 210 16.41 -17.76 9.24
CA THR A 210 15.74 -16.90 8.28
C THR A 210 16.28 -15.49 8.35
N PHE A 211 16.51 -14.88 7.20
CA PHE A 211 16.99 -13.51 7.11
C PHE A 211 16.33 -12.79 5.95
N GLU A 212 15.86 -11.58 6.18
CA GLU A 212 15.24 -10.75 5.15
C GLU A 212 16.22 -9.68 4.70
N ASN A 213 16.48 -9.60 3.41
CA ASN A 213 17.24 -8.50 2.82
C ASN A 213 16.82 -8.22 1.38
N ASP A 214 17.25 -7.07 0.91
CA ASP A 214 17.08 -6.66 -0.47
C ASP A 214 18.16 -7.24 -1.37
N ILE A 215 17.76 -7.54 -2.62
CA ILE A 215 18.66 -7.76 -3.73
C ILE A 215 18.34 -6.76 -4.84
N ILE A 216 19.34 -6.43 -5.66
CA ILE A 216 19.20 -5.54 -6.80
C ILE A 216 19.22 -6.37 -8.09
N ALA A 217 18.17 -6.24 -8.91
CA ALA A 217 18.13 -6.79 -10.24
C ALA A 217 18.98 -5.95 -11.21
N LYS A 218 19.27 -6.49 -12.39
CA LYS A 218 20.13 -5.84 -13.41
C LYS A 218 19.57 -4.50 -13.92
N ASP A 219 18.26 -4.33 -13.90
CA ASP A 219 17.56 -3.09 -14.25
C ASP A 219 17.54 -2.05 -13.11
N GLY A 220 18.14 -2.35 -11.95
CA GLY A 220 18.17 -1.52 -10.76
C GLY A 220 16.96 -1.69 -9.85
N LYS A 221 16.01 -2.57 -10.18
CA LYS A 221 14.84 -2.85 -9.33
C LYS A 221 15.27 -3.58 -8.06
N THR A 222 14.76 -3.11 -6.93
CA THR A 222 14.95 -3.78 -5.63
C THR A 222 13.90 -4.85 -5.43
N ILE A 223 14.34 -6.04 -5.01
CA ILE A 223 13.48 -7.17 -4.66
C ILE A 223 13.77 -7.51 -3.19
N THR A 224 12.75 -7.55 -2.36
CA THR A 224 12.88 -7.97 -0.95
C THR A 224 12.70 -9.47 -0.87
N VAL A 225 13.71 -10.16 -0.36
CA VAL A 225 13.73 -11.62 -0.30
C VAL A 225 13.86 -12.09 1.14
N LEU A 226 12.98 -13.01 1.53
CA LEU A 226 13.08 -13.74 2.78
C LEU A 226 13.85 -15.04 2.52
N TRP A 227 15.04 -15.14 3.10
CA TRP A 227 15.97 -16.24 2.92
C TRP A 227 15.89 -17.27 4.03
N GLU A 228 15.95 -18.56 3.66
CA GLU A 228 16.33 -19.66 4.54
C GLU A 228 17.70 -20.18 4.07
N ASN A 229 18.69 -20.16 5.00
CA ASN A 229 20.07 -20.49 4.68
C ASN A 229 20.50 -21.74 5.44
N LYS A 230 21.27 -22.61 4.77
CA LYS A 230 21.88 -23.81 5.36
C LYS A 230 23.34 -23.93 4.98
N LEU A 231 24.13 -24.39 5.95
CA LEU A 231 25.54 -24.68 5.74
C LEU A 231 25.71 -26.00 4.95
N LEU A 232 26.58 -25.98 3.98
CA LEU A 232 27.03 -27.18 3.27
C LEU A 232 28.33 -27.70 3.86
N ILE A 233 28.31 -28.97 4.29
CA ILE A 233 29.46 -29.64 4.93
C ILE A 233 29.93 -30.77 4.03
N LYS A 234 31.22 -30.84 3.77
CA LYS A 234 31.89 -31.95 3.08
C LYS A 234 33.11 -32.36 3.89
N ASP A 235 33.25 -33.68 4.13
CA ASP A 235 34.34 -34.25 4.92
C ASP A 235 34.52 -33.57 6.30
N GLY A 236 33.40 -33.18 6.94
CA GLY A 236 33.39 -32.51 8.24
C GLY A 236 33.81 -31.04 8.22
N LYS A 237 33.96 -30.44 7.04
CA LYS A 237 34.35 -29.01 6.91
C LYS A 237 33.27 -28.25 6.13
N PRO A 238 32.95 -27.01 6.57
CA PRO A 238 32.15 -26.08 5.78
C PRO A 238 32.80 -25.82 4.41
N PHE A 239 32.01 -25.93 3.34
CA PHE A 239 32.48 -25.62 1.98
C PHE A 239 31.58 -24.65 1.22
N GLY A 240 30.50 -24.18 1.83
CA GLY A 240 29.59 -23.22 1.22
C GLY A 240 28.23 -23.17 1.91
N THR A 241 27.31 -22.43 1.30
CA THR A 241 25.93 -22.32 1.76
C THR A 241 24.95 -22.66 0.66
N ILE A 242 23.80 -23.17 1.03
CA ILE A 242 22.62 -23.29 0.19
C ILE A 242 21.53 -22.39 0.74
N SER A 243 20.98 -21.53 -0.08
CA SER A 243 20.00 -20.53 0.29
C SER A 243 18.76 -20.65 -0.59
N VAL A 244 17.59 -20.68 0.04
CA VAL A 244 16.29 -20.61 -0.62
C VAL A 244 15.63 -19.32 -0.24
N GLY A 245 15.23 -18.51 -1.23
CA GLY A 245 14.63 -17.19 -1.02
C GLY A 245 13.23 -17.10 -1.61
N VAL A 246 12.34 -16.46 -0.89
CA VAL A 246 10.99 -16.13 -1.35
C VAL A 246 10.90 -14.63 -1.59
N ASP A 247 10.43 -14.23 -2.77
CA ASP A 247 10.12 -12.82 -3.06
C ASP A 247 8.92 -12.40 -2.22
N VAL A 248 9.16 -11.52 -1.24
CA VAL A 248 8.13 -10.97 -0.35
C VAL A 248 7.83 -9.50 -0.64
N THR A 249 8.33 -8.97 -1.76
CA THR A 249 8.19 -7.54 -2.12
C THR A 249 6.74 -7.11 -2.17
N GLU A 250 5.89 -7.86 -2.88
CA GLU A 250 4.46 -7.53 -2.99
C GLU A 250 3.74 -7.64 -1.64
N GLN A 251 4.07 -8.67 -0.86
CA GLN A 251 3.54 -8.82 0.49
C GLN A 251 3.89 -7.62 1.38
N LYS A 252 5.15 -7.16 1.34
CA LYS A 252 5.60 -5.98 2.10
C LYS A 252 4.91 -4.69 1.66
N ILE A 253 4.66 -4.53 0.37
CA ILE A 253 3.89 -3.40 -0.16
C ILE A 253 2.47 -3.42 0.39
N ILE A 254 1.83 -4.58 0.43
CA ILE A 254 0.47 -4.74 0.96
C ILE A 254 0.45 -4.46 2.47
N GLU A 255 1.32 -5.11 3.25
CA GLU A 255 1.43 -4.91 4.71
C GLU A 255 1.66 -3.43 5.07
N PHE A 256 2.56 -2.77 4.36
CA PHE A 256 2.84 -1.35 4.54
C PHE A 256 1.61 -0.48 4.20
N GLY A 257 0.94 -0.77 3.09
CA GLY A 257 -0.27 -0.06 2.68
C GLY A 257 -1.42 -0.19 3.68
N GLU A 258 -1.63 -1.38 4.22
CA GLU A 258 -2.64 -1.66 5.25
C GLU A 258 -2.32 -0.93 6.57
N ASP A 259 -1.06 -0.99 7.03
CA ASP A 259 -0.66 -0.31 8.27
C ASP A 259 -0.87 1.21 8.20
N ILE A 260 -0.50 1.83 7.07
CA ILE A 260 -0.72 3.27 6.91
C ILE A 260 -2.21 3.58 6.80
N LEU A 261 -2.95 2.82 6.00
CA LEU A 261 -4.38 3.05 5.82
C LEU A 261 -5.14 2.97 7.15
N LEU A 262 -4.85 1.97 7.97
CA LEU A 262 -5.40 1.82 9.32
C LEU A 262 -5.02 3.00 10.22
N SER A 263 -3.78 3.47 10.15
CA SER A 263 -3.30 4.60 10.93
C SER A 263 -3.99 5.91 10.54
N VAL A 264 -4.15 6.17 9.24
CA VAL A 264 -4.88 7.33 8.72
C VAL A 264 -6.36 7.24 9.06
N PHE A 265 -6.98 6.07 8.92
CA PHE A 265 -8.37 5.86 9.30
C PHE A 265 -8.59 6.09 10.79
N SER A 266 -7.73 5.55 11.65
CA SER A 266 -7.76 5.78 13.09
C SER A 266 -7.65 7.27 13.43
N ALA A 267 -6.71 7.98 12.82
CA ALA A 267 -6.52 9.41 13.02
C ALA A 267 -7.76 10.20 12.60
N THR A 268 -8.31 9.92 11.42
CA THR A 268 -9.47 10.65 10.89
C THR A 268 -10.78 10.28 11.57
N SER A 269 -10.84 9.20 12.36
CA SER A 269 -12.06 8.77 13.09
C SER A 269 -12.22 9.42 14.45
N GLU A 270 -11.29 10.25 14.91
CA GLU A 270 -11.42 10.99 16.17
C GLU A 270 -12.67 11.87 16.15
N THR A 271 -13.31 11.97 17.32
CA THR A 271 -14.52 12.79 17.50
C THR A 271 -14.22 14.28 17.43
N ASN A 272 -13.07 14.70 17.98
CA ASN A 272 -12.59 16.06 17.87
C ASN A 272 -11.72 16.20 16.62
N TYR A 273 -12.13 17.02 15.67
CA TYR A 273 -11.41 17.17 14.42
C TYR A 273 -10.02 17.85 14.57
N HIS A 274 -9.79 18.62 15.62
CA HIS A 274 -8.45 19.18 15.91
C HIS A 274 -7.48 18.08 16.34
N ASP A 275 -7.92 17.13 17.17
CA ASP A 275 -7.12 15.98 17.57
C ASP A 275 -6.88 15.06 16.35
N ALA A 276 -7.91 14.89 15.51
CA ALA A 276 -7.81 14.16 14.25
C ALA A 276 -6.73 14.75 13.33
N ILE A 277 -6.73 16.08 13.14
CA ILE A 277 -5.72 16.77 12.32
C ILE A 277 -4.32 16.54 12.90
N SER A 278 -4.14 16.69 14.21
CA SER A 278 -2.85 16.49 14.87
C SER A 278 -2.31 15.08 14.67
N LYS A 279 -3.14 14.06 14.86
CA LYS A 279 -2.77 12.65 14.63
C LYS A 279 -2.49 12.36 13.17
N LEU A 280 -3.32 12.89 12.27
CA LEU A 280 -3.13 12.74 10.82
C LEU A 280 -1.80 13.34 10.37
N THR A 281 -1.50 14.56 10.82
CA THR A 281 -0.23 15.25 10.57
C THR A 281 0.95 14.37 10.95
N LYS A 282 0.93 13.85 12.18
CA LYS A 282 1.98 12.96 12.69
C LYS A 282 2.12 11.69 11.85
N THR A 283 1.01 11.06 11.49
CA THR A 283 1.01 9.85 10.67
C THR A 283 1.60 10.09 9.28
N LEU A 284 1.20 11.17 8.60
CA LEU A 284 1.69 11.53 7.27
C LEU A 284 3.18 11.84 7.29
N GLU A 285 3.68 12.52 8.31
CA GLU A 285 5.08 12.83 8.46
C GLU A 285 5.92 11.58 8.77
N GLU A 286 5.57 10.83 9.81
CA GLU A 286 6.41 9.74 10.33
C GLU A 286 6.35 8.48 9.45
N LYS A 287 5.17 8.13 8.93
CA LYS A 287 4.99 6.90 8.15
C LYS A 287 5.11 7.10 6.65
N CYS A 288 4.71 8.25 6.12
CA CYS A 288 4.69 8.51 4.68
C CYS A 288 5.82 9.45 4.22
N ASN A 289 6.57 10.04 5.14
CA ASN A 289 7.60 11.05 4.84
C ASN A 289 7.06 12.24 4.03
N ILE A 290 5.79 12.57 4.22
CA ILE A 290 5.14 13.73 3.60
C ILE A 290 5.59 14.97 4.35
N LYS A 291 5.93 16.04 3.63
CA LYS A 291 6.45 17.31 4.18
C LYS A 291 5.41 18.41 4.21
N ARG A 292 4.44 18.34 3.32
CA ARG A 292 3.30 19.26 3.30
C ARG A 292 2.05 18.56 2.79
N ALA A 293 0.90 18.87 3.41
CA ALA A 293 -0.39 18.38 2.97
C ALA A 293 -1.45 19.48 3.14
N ILE A 294 -2.13 19.84 2.05
CA ILE A 294 -3.13 20.90 1.99
C ILE A 294 -4.41 20.32 1.41
N GLY A 295 -5.47 20.35 2.19
CA GLY A 295 -6.83 20.11 1.71
C GLY A 295 -7.49 21.41 1.28
N ARG A 296 -8.24 21.38 0.18
CA ARG A 296 -9.06 22.51 -0.26
C ARG A 296 -10.47 22.06 -0.57
N ILE A 297 -11.43 22.89 -0.24
CA ILE A 297 -12.82 22.74 -0.67
C ILE A 297 -13.20 24.01 -1.42
N GLN A 298 -13.63 23.82 -2.64
CA GLN A 298 -14.15 24.88 -3.50
C GLN A 298 -15.63 24.67 -3.76
N THR A 299 -16.42 25.69 -3.48
CA THR A 299 -17.85 25.78 -3.79
C THR A 299 -18.09 27.02 -4.66
N HIS A 300 -19.31 27.25 -5.14
CA HIS A 300 -19.66 28.50 -5.84
C HIS A 300 -19.48 29.75 -4.96
N GLU A 301 -19.65 29.61 -3.65
CA GLU A 301 -19.65 30.74 -2.72
C GLU A 301 -18.26 31.04 -2.14
N GLU A 302 -17.44 30.01 -1.91
CA GLU A 302 -16.17 30.15 -1.21
C GLU A 302 -15.16 29.05 -1.56
N THR A 303 -13.89 29.37 -1.29
CA THR A 303 -12.81 28.38 -1.24
C THR A 303 -12.23 28.37 0.17
N LYS A 304 -12.29 27.23 0.85
CA LYS A 304 -11.65 27.02 2.16
C LYS A 304 -10.44 26.10 2.02
N SER A 305 -9.37 26.43 2.71
CA SER A 305 -8.16 25.60 2.77
C SER A 305 -7.96 25.09 4.18
N LEU A 306 -7.58 23.82 4.28
CA LEU A 306 -7.22 23.16 5.52
C LEU A 306 -5.80 22.63 5.39
N GLU A 307 -4.86 23.28 6.04
CA GLU A 307 -3.45 22.88 6.04
C GLU A 307 -3.20 21.89 7.16
N PHE A 308 -2.80 20.67 6.80
CA PHE A 308 -2.55 19.60 7.77
C PHE A 308 -1.09 19.59 8.23
N LEU A 309 -0.16 19.89 7.31
CA LEU A 309 1.26 19.81 7.56
C LEU A 309 1.97 20.83 6.66
N ASP A 310 2.88 21.61 7.23
CA ASP A 310 3.80 22.48 6.48
C ASP A 310 5.18 22.46 7.14
N LYS A 311 6.07 21.63 6.59
CA LYS A 311 7.49 21.51 6.97
C LYS A 311 8.39 21.63 5.75
N ILE A 312 7.97 22.39 4.74
CA ILE A 312 8.79 22.68 3.58
C ILE A 312 9.89 23.66 4.01
N GLU A 313 11.14 23.24 3.85
CA GLU A 313 12.27 24.12 3.98
C GLU A 313 12.37 25.04 2.75
N THR A 314 12.40 26.34 2.96
CA THR A 314 12.50 27.36 1.90
C THR A 314 13.90 27.47 1.29
N ASN A 315 14.73 26.45 1.43
CA ASN A 315 16.10 26.43 0.91
C ASN A 315 16.09 25.99 -0.56
N GLU A 316 16.63 26.80 -1.47
CA GLU A 316 16.64 26.57 -2.93
C GLU A 316 17.27 25.24 -3.39
N ALA A 317 17.98 24.53 -2.50
CA ALA A 317 18.65 23.26 -2.80
C ALA A 317 17.73 22.02 -2.69
N VAL A 318 16.50 22.16 -2.19
CA VAL A 318 15.62 21.00 -1.91
C VAL A 318 14.47 20.94 -2.90
N SER A 319 14.44 19.89 -3.74
CA SER A 319 13.35 19.64 -4.68
C SER A 319 12.28 18.75 -4.04
N TYR A 320 11.03 19.21 -4.07
CA TYR A 320 9.86 18.44 -3.64
C TYR A 320 9.06 17.97 -4.85
N LYS A 321 8.56 16.73 -4.78
CA LYS A 321 7.56 16.20 -5.70
C LYS A 321 6.18 16.47 -5.11
N SER A 322 5.17 16.68 -5.96
CA SER A 322 3.79 16.82 -5.51
C SER A 322 2.87 15.83 -6.17
N LEU A 323 1.84 15.41 -5.43
CA LEU A 323 0.71 14.64 -5.93
C LEU A 323 -0.57 15.40 -5.58
N ASN A 324 -1.50 15.44 -6.53
CA ASN A 324 -2.76 16.14 -6.37
C ASN A 324 -3.92 15.15 -6.60
N TYR A 325 -4.81 15.07 -5.62
CA TYR A 325 -6.00 14.23 -5.66
C TYR A 325 -7.23 15.13 -5.61
N GLU A 326 -8.21 14.87 -6.48
CA GLU A 326 -9.41 15.67 -6.59
C GLU A 326 -10.66 14.79 -6.62
N ARG A 327 -11.71 15.25 -5.95
CA ARG A 327 -13.02 14.62 -5.97
C ARG A 327 -14.10 15.68 -6.19
N ARG A 328 -14.98 15.43 -7.15
CA ARG A 328 -16.15 16.28 -7.44
C ARG A 328 -17.41 15.67 -6.83
N LEU A 329 -18.16 16.49 -6.10
CA LEU A 329 -19.44 16.14 -5.48
C LEU A 329 -20.46 17.21 -5.89
N GLY A 330 -21.10 17.02 -7.06
CA GLY A 330 -21.94 18.06 -7.67
C GLY A 330 -21.11 19.29 -8.03
N GLU A 331 -21.49 20.44 -7.46
CA GLU A 331 -20.79 21.72 -7.68
C GLU A 331 -19.60 21.95 -6.72
N LYS A 332 -19.39 21.03 -5.78
CA LYS A 332 -18.29 21.09 -4.83
C LYS A 332 -17.10 20.29 -5.32
N ILE A 333 -15.91 20.87 -5.23
CA ILE A 333 -14.64 20.21 -5.53
C ILE A 333 -13.83 20.13 -4.22
N ILE A 334 -13.39 18.93 -3.88
CA ILE A 334 -12.49 18.68 -2.77
C ILE A 334 -11.18 18.22 -3.34
N SER A 335 -10.08 18.85 -2.96
CA SER A 335 -8.74 18.46 -3.40
C SER A 335 -7.80 18.29 -2.22
N LEU A 336 -6.82 17.40 -2.40
CA LEU A 336 -5.71 17.17 -1.48
C LEU A 336 -4.42 17.25 -2.27
N GLU A 337 -3.55 18.14 -1.89
CA GLU A 337 -2.20 18.30 -2.45
C GLU A 337 -1.18 17.90 -1.39
N ILE A 338 -0.31 16.95 -1.73
CA ILE A 338 0.74 16.44 -0.84
C ILE A 338 2.11 16.65 -1.48
N PHE A 339 3.10 17.01 -0.66
CA PHE A 339 4.48 17.26 -1.08
C PHE A 339 5.43 16.34 -0.30
N TYR A 340 6.37 15.73 -1.01
CA TYR A 340 7.38 14.82 -0.45
C TYR A 340 8.70 14.91 -1.21
N GLN A 341 9.80 14.54 -0.59
CA GLN A 341 11.11 14.43 -1.24
C GLN A 341 11.32 13.01 -1.78
N SER A 342 11.12 12.03 -0.92
CA SER A 342 11.18 10.61 -1.22
C SER A 342 10.11 9.89 -0.41
N LEU A 343 9.44 8.95 -1.04
CA LEU A 343 8.50 8.08 -0.34
C LEU A 343 9.24 6.93 0.34
N PRO A 344 8.68 6.36 1.42
CA PRO A 344 9.17 5.11 1.98
C PRO A 344 9.21 4.01 0.93
N LYS A 345 10.12 3.06 1.10
CA LYS A 345 10.43 2.00 0.15
C LYS A 345 9.20 1.26 -0.41
N TYR A 346 8.22 0.98 0.43
CA TYR A 346 7.02 0.22 0.05
C TYR A 346 5.80 1.10 -0.25
N ALA A 347 5.95 2.42 -0.22
CA ALA A 347 4.88 3.35 -0.55
C ALA A 347 4.70 3.40 -2.07
N THR A 348 3.57 2.91 -2.56
CA THR A 348 3.18 2.96 -3.97
C THR A 348 2.18 4.07 -4.22
N GLU A 349 2.02 4.51 -5.47
CA GLU A 349 0.98 5.46 -5.86
C GLU A 349 -0.41 4.97 -5.46
N ARG A 350 -0.70 3.68 -5.63
CA ARG A 350 -1.97 3.07 -5.21
C ARG A 350 -2.21 3.19 -3.70
N CYS A 351 -1.16 3.02 -2.89
CA CYS A 351 -1.25 3.23 -1.44
C CYS A 351 -1.63 4.68 -1.13
N LEU A 352 -0.98 5.64 -1.79
CA LEU A 352 -1.26 7.06 -1.61
C LEU A 352 -2.66 7.46 -2.08
N GLU A 353 -3.17 6.90 -3.17
CA GLU A 353 -4.55 7.09 -3.64
C GLU A 353 -5.59 6.64 -2.60
N ASN A 354 -5.36 5.46 -1.98
CA ASN A 354 -6.23 4.95 -0.93
C ASN A 354 -6.24 5.88 0.30
N ILE A 355 -5.07 6.33 0.73
CA ILE A 355 -4.92 7.30 1.83
C ILE A 355 -5.59 8.61 1.48
N ALA A 356 -5.36 9.13 0.27
CA ALA A 356 -5.96 10.37 -0.21
C ALA A 356 -7.49 10.29 -0.19
N THR A 357 -8.07 9.16 -0.56
CA THR A 357 -9.52 8.95 -0.51
C THR A 357 -10.07 9.10 0.91
N VAL A 358 -9.40 8.54 1.91
CA VAL A 358 -9.80 8.68 3.33
C VAL A 358 -9.67 10.12 3.79
N ILE A 359 -8.57 10.79 3.42
CA ILE A 359 -8.32 12.19 3.78
C ILE A 359 -9.33 13.13 3.11
N LEU A 360 -9.68 12.93 1.84
CA LEU A 360 -10.71 13.72 1.15
C LEU A 360 -12.07 13.60 1.84
N ASN A 361 -12.45 12.40 2.28
CA ASN A 361 -13.67 12.21 3.07
C ASN A 361 -13.60 12.93 4.42
N PHE A 362 -12.44 12.93 5.05
CA PHE A 362 -12.22 13.65 6.30
C PHE A 362 -12.33 15.17 6.13
N ILE A 363 -11.73 15.73 5.07
CA ILE A 363 -11.82 17.15 4.71
C ILE A 363 -13.29 17.55 4.54
N ASP A 364 -14.07 16.73 3.81
CA ASP A 364 -15.49 16.96 3.61
C ASP A 364 -16.28 16.98 4.93
N ARG A 365 -16.00 16.02 5.80
CA ARG A 365 -16.62 15.95 7.14
C ARG A 365 -16.29 17.18 7.98
N VAL A 366 -15.03 17.62 8.03
CA VAL A 366 -14.61 18.81 8.78
C VAL A 366 -15.33 20.05 8.26
N TYR A 367 -15.44 20.22 6.95
CA TYR A 367 -16.18 21.32 6.34
C TYR A 367 -17.63 21.37 6.82
N TYR A 368 -18.34 20.23 6.80
CA TYR A 368 -19.73 20.22 7.28
C TYR A 368 -19.86 20.45 8.77
N ILE A 369 -18.92 19.95 9.59
CA ILE A 369 -18.91 20.25 11.03
C ILE A 369 -18.76 21.77 11.24
N GLN A 370 -17.81 22.42 10.56
CA GLN A 370 -17.62 23.85 10.66
C GLN A 370 -18.85 24.65 10.18
N LYS A 371 -19.49 24.24 9.09
CA LYS A 371 -20.73 24.87 8.61
C LYS A 371 -21.88 24.70 9.59
N LEU A 372 -22.02 23.54 10.22
CA LEU A 372 -23.02 23.30 11.26
C LEU A 372 -22.74 24.16 12.51
N GLU A 373 -21.47 24.28 12.90
CA GLU A 373 -21.06 25.15 14.00
C GLU A 373 -21.36 26.61 13.68
N GLU A 374 -20.98 27.10 12.48
CA GLU A 374 -21.29 28.45 12.01
C GLU A 374 -22.82 28.73 12.03
N ALA A 375 -23.61 27.77 11.52
CA ALA A 375 -25.06 27.86 11.54
C ALA A 375 -25.62 27.85 12.97
N SER A 376 -24.97 27.12 13.89
CA SER A 376 -25.33 27.04 15.31
C SER A 376 -24.96 28.30 16.08
N PHE A 377 -24.17 29.23 15.52
CA PHE A 377 -23.75 30.44 16.21
C PHE A 377 -24.71 31.63 16.05
N ARG A 378 -25.77 31.48 15.27
CA ARG A 378 -26.73 32.55 15.04
C ARG A 378 -28.08 32.29 15.71
N ASP A 379 -28.69 33.39 16.21
CA ASP A 379 -30.08 33.36 16.66
C ASP A 379 -31.03 33.25 15.45
N PRO A 380 -31.98 32.32 15.44
CA PRO A 380 -32.83 32.09 14.29
C PRO A 380 -33.77 33.25 13.95
N LEU A 381 -34.23 34.03 14.96
CA LEU A 381 -35.14 35.16 14.79
C LEU A 381 -34.41 36.41 14.32
N THR A 382 -33.32 36.79 14.98
CA THR A 382 -32.64 38.06 14.76
C THR A 382 -31.49 37.98 13.78
N LYS A 383 -30.97 36.78 13.49
CA LYS A 383 -29.72 36.53 12.73
C LYS A 383 -28.46 37.14 13.39
N LEU A 384 -28.54 37.73 14.55
CA LEU A 384 -27.41 38.08 15.39
C LEU A 384 -26.68 36.82 15.86
N PHE A 385 -25.47 36.98 16.36
CA PHE A 385 -24.83 35.88 17.04
C PHE A 385 -25.61 35.47 18.30
N ASN A 386 -25.49 34.20 18.68
CA ASN A 386 -26.07 33.74 19.94
C ASN A 386 -25.07 33.90 21.10
N ARG A 387 -25.53 33.61 22.32
CA ARG A 387 -24.73 33.67 23.55
C ARG A 387 -23.44 32.85 23.44
N ARG A 388 -23.48 31.65 22.80
CA ARG A 388 -22.32 30.76 22.70
C ARG A 388 -21.19 31.42 21.90
N TYR A 389 -21.51 31.98 20.75
CA TYR A 389 -20.52 32.69 19.91
C TYR A 389 -19.96 33.93 20.62
N PHE A 390 -20.82 34.70 21.25
CA PHE A 390 -20.40 35.90 22.00
C PHE A 390 -19.37 35.56 23.07
N VAL A 391 -19.63 34.53 23.89
CA VAL A 391 -18.71 34.09 24.96
C VAL A 391 -17.38 33.65 24.39
N MET A 392 -17.38 32.92 23.26
CA MET A 392 -16.17 32.48 22.57
C MET A 392 -15.33 33.69 22.11
N MET A 393 -15.96 34.68 21.51
CA MET A 393 -15.28 35.90 21.03
C MET A 393 -14.80 36.78 22.22
N LEU A 394 -15.57 36.87 23.30
CA LEU A 394 -15.17 37.55 24.53
C LEU A 394 -13.91 36.93 25.13
N GLN A 395 -13.83 35.60 25.21
CA GLN A 395 -12.66 34.91 25.71
C GLN A 395 -11.42 35.15 24.81
N ALA A 396 -11.62 35.19 23.49
CA ALA A 396 -10.54 35.52 22.55
C ALA A 396 -10.03 36.97 22.79
N GLU A 397 -10.95 37.91 23.00
CA GLU A 397 -10.63 39.31 23.23
C GLU A 397 -9.94 39.53 24.59
N ILE A 398 -10.36 38.83 25.65
CA ILE A 398 -9.68 38.86 26.96
C ILE A 398 -8.23 38.36 26.80
N ARG A 399 -8.00 37.25 26.05
CA ARG A 399 -6.64 36.76 25.79
C ARG A 399 -5.81 37.78 25.02
N ARG A 400 -6.41 38.47 24.03
CA ARG A 400 -5.76 39.54 23.29
C ARG A 400 -5.33 40.70 24.19
N ILE A 401 -6.24 41.18 25.04
CA ILE A 401 -5.98 42.28 25.98
C ILE A 401 -4.89 41.89 26.98
N LYS A 402 -4.92 40.68 27.52
CA LYS A 402 -3.85 40.19 28.42
C LYS A 402 -2.48 40.19 27.76
N ARG A 403 -2.41 39.91 26.47
CA ARG A 403 -1.12 39.82 25.74
C ARG A 403 -0.62 41.14 25.19
N TYR A 404 -1.51 41.96 24.69
CA TYR A 404 -1.15 43.15 23.91
C TYR A 404 -1.65 44.46 24.51
N GLY A 405 -2.49 44.41 25.57
CA GLY A 405 -3.17 45.57 26.08
C GLY A 405 -4.26 46.09 25.15
N GLY A 406 -4.70 47.29 25.40
CA GLY A 406 -5.70 48.01 24.60
C GLY A 406 -7.04 48.15 25.30
N ASP A 407 -7.94 48.90 24.71
CA ASP A 407 -9.27 49.20 25.23
C ASP A 407 -10.31 48.40 24.45
N SER A 408 -11.12 47.62 25.15
CA SER A 408 -12.30 46.96 24.58
C SER A 408 -13.41 46.95 25.61
N CYS A 409 -14.64 47.01 25.14
CA CYS A 409 -15.81 47.08 26.00
C CYS A 409 -16.81 45.98 25.68
N ILE A 410 -17.58 45.58 26.69
CA ILE A 410 -18.82 44.84 26.48
C ILE A 410 -20.01 45.69 26.94
N VAL A 411 -21.13 45.43 26.30
CA VAL A 411 -22.41 46.06 26.59
C VAL A 411 -23.44 44.95 26.78
N MET A 412 -24.13 44.95 27.90
CA MET A 412 -25.36 44.15 28.09
C MET A 412 -26.56 45.05 27.89
N ILE A 413 -27.52 44.60 27.10
CA ILE A 413 -28.70 45.36 26.69
C ILE A 413 -29.95 44.52 26.97
N ASP A 414 -31.01 45.18 27.44
CA ASP A 414 -32.30 44.56 27.62
C ASP A 414 -33.39 45.40 26.95
N LEU A 415 -34.28 44.73 26.22
CA LEU A 415 -35.43 45.34 25.57
C LEU A 415 -36.54 45.61 26.62
N ASP A 416 -36.71 46.87 26.96
CA ASP A 416 -37.65 47.27 28.02
C ASP A 416 -39.09 46.96 27.64
N GLY A 417 -39.82 46.27 28.54
CA GLY A 417 -41.25 46.09 28.42
C GLY A 417 -41.69 45.07 27.35
N LEU A 418 -40.84 44.21 26.87
CA LEU A 418 -41.19 43.18 25.87
C LEU A 418 -42.41 42.34 26.31
N LYS A 419 -42.46 41.96 27.59
CA LYS A 419 -43.60 41.22 28.13
C LYS A 419 -44.92 41.99 27.96
N GLN A 420 -44.91 43.28 28.21
CA GLN A 420 -46.12 44.14 28.06
C GLN A 420 -46.54 44.24 26.59
N ILE A 421 -45.57 44.35 25.66
CA ILE A 421 -45.84 44.33 24.21
C ILE A 421 -46.51 43.00 23.83
N ASN A 422 -45.94 41.87 24.27
CA ASN A 422 -46.49 40.55 23.99
C ASN A 422 -47.90 40.35 24.55
N ASP A 423 -48.10 40.75 25.82
CA ASP A 423 -49.38 40.56 26.50
C ASP A 423 -50.49 41.46 25.93
N THR A 424 -50.12 42.63 25.36
CA THR A 424 -51.10 43.62 24.86
C THR A 424 -51.33 43.49 23.34
N LEU A 425 -50.26 43.23 22.56
CA LEU A 425 -50.29 43.31 21.11
C LEU A 425 -49.96 41.97 20.42
N GLY A 426 -49.67 40.94 21.21
CA GLY A 426 -49.35 39.59 20.70
C GLY A 426 -47.85 39.38 20.40
N HIS A 427 -47.47 38.12 20.32
CA HIS A 427 -46.07 37.70 20.12
C HIS A 427 -45.46 38.21 18.80
N ASP A 428 -46.25 38.35 17.74
CA ASP A 428 -45.75 38.86 16.43
C ASP A 428 -45.19 40.30 16.59
N LYS A 429 -45.81 41.14 17.45
CA LYS A 429 -45.30 42.49 17.71
C LYS A 429 -44.07 42.47 18.63
N GLY A 430 -43.98 41.52 19.54
CA GLY A 430 -42.78 41.29 20.32
C GLY A 430 -41.60 40.85 19.44
N ASP A 431 -41.83 39.92 18.52
CA ASP A 431 -40.84 39.50 17.56
C ASP A 431 -40.39 40.63 16.61
N LEU A 432 -41.34 41.52 16.23
CA LEU A 432 -41.03 42.73 15.48
C LEU A 432 -40.13 43.66 16.28
N ALA A 433 -40.40 43.86 17.56
CA ALA A 433 -39.57 44.70 18.44
C ALA A 433 -38.14 44.14 18.58
N ILE A 434 -38.03 42.82 18.80
CA ILE A 434 -36.76 42.09 18.88
C ILE A 434 -35.94 42.21 17.57
N THR A 435 -36.57 41.94 16.42
CA THR A 435 -35.90 42.01 15.12
C THR A 435 -35.52 43.43 14.72
N THR A 436 -36.35 44.42 15.10
CA THR A 436 -36.06 45.84 14.87
C THR A 436 -34.84 46.30 15.69
N LEU A 437 -34.77 45.94 16.99
CA LEU A 437 -33.58 46.23 17.82
C LEU A 437 -32.34 45.58 17.21
N ALA A 438 -32.40 44.31 16.83
CA ALA A 438 -31.30 43.60 16.21
C ALA A 438 -30.78 44.30 14.93
N LYS A 439 -31.69 44.75 14.07
CA LYS A 439 -31.36 45.52 12.87
C LYS A 439 -30.66 46.84 13.18
N VAL A 440 -31.18 47.61 14.11
CA VAL A 440 -30.60 48.87 14.53
C VAL A 440 -29.23 48.66 15.16
N MET A 441 -29.02 47.60 15.96
CA MET A 441 -27.70 47.23 16.48
C MET A 441 -26.69 46.98 15.35
N MET A 442 -27.04 46.13 14.36
CA MET A 442 -26.16 45.83 13.24
C MET A 442 -25.80 47.03 12.38
N GLU A 443 -26.77 47.92 12.13
CA GLU A 443 -26.57 49.15 11.34
C GLU A 443 -25.67 50.19 12.03
N ASN A 444 -25.52 50.10 13.35
CA ASN A 444 -24.78 51.08 14.15
C ASN A 444 -23.48 50.53 14.75
N THR A 445 -23.09 49.30 14.41
CA THR A 445 -21.83 48.65 14.79
C THR A 445 -20.98 48.34 13.58
N ARG A 446 -19.69 48.07 13.79
CA ARG A 446 -18.74 47.70 12.72
C ARG A 446 -18.77 46.19 12.49
N ASN A 447 -18.24 45.76 11.36
CA ASN A 447 -18.08 44.31 11.08
C ASN A 447 -17.15 43.59 12.07
N THR A 448 -16.30 44.33 12.77
CA THR A 448 -15.42 43.80 13.84
C THR A 448 -16.12 43.65 15.19
N ASP A 449 -17.28 44.31 15.37
CA ASP A 449 -18.05 44.27 16.60
C ASP A 449 -18.97 43.03 16.60
N VAL A 450 -19.18 42.45 17.74
CA VAL A 450 -20.00 41.25 17.88
C VAL A 450 -21.32 41.57 18.55
N CYS A 451 -22.40 41.63 17.77
CA CYS A 451 -23.75 41.76 18.26
C CYS A 451 -24.40 40.40 18.49
N ALA A 452 -24.89 40.13 19.66
CA ALA A 452 -25.49 38.85 20.02
C ALA A 452 -26.84 39.01 20.74
N ARG A 453 -27.71 38.00 20.58
CA ARG A 453 -28.90 37.82 21.42
C ARG A 453 -28.63 36.70 22.42
N PHE A 454 -28.77 36.99 23.73
CA PHE A 454 -28.54 36.01 24.79
C PHE A 454 -29.78 35.15 25.07
N GLY A 455 -30.95 35.69 24.84
CA GLY A 455 -32.24 35.00 24.96
C GLY A 455 -33.35 36.00 25.26
N GLY A 456 -34.59 35.70 24.92
CA GLY A 456 -35.75 36.58 25.21
C GLY A 456 -35.52 38.01 24.72
N ASP A 457 -35.40 38.93 25.69
CA ASP A 457 -35.20 40.36 25.57
C ASP A 457 -33.74 40.83 25.81
N GLU A 458 -32.81 39.89 26.07
CA GLU A 458 -31.41 40.18 26.40
C GLU A 458 -30.51 40.15 25.17
N PHE A 459 -29.69 41.18 24.99
CA PHE A 459 -28.70 41.33 23.91
C PHE A 459 -27.33 41.72 24.48
N ALA A 460 -26.31 41.50 23.74
CA ALA A 460 -24.96 41.91 24.08
C ALA A 460 -24.18 42.44 22.84
N ILE A 461 -23.27 43.38 23.09
CA ILE A 461 -22.31 43.84 22.06
C ILE A 461 -20.91 43.76 22.66
N LEU A 462 -19.98 43.10 21.91
CA LEU A 462 -18.55 43.16 22.15
C LEU A 462 -17.97 44.19 21.19
N LEU A 463 -17.25 45.16 21.73
CA LEU A 463 -16.64 46.27 21.01
C LEU A 463 -15.09 46.18 21.13
N PRO A 464 -14.41 45.46 20.27
CA PRO A 464 -12.93 45.39 20.25
C PRO A 464 -12.31 46.75 19.93
N ASN A 465 -11.17 47.03 20.53
CA ASN A 465 -10.39 48.27 20.32
C ASN A 465 -11.25 49.55 20.45
N THR A 466 -12.16 49.57 21.42
CA THR A 466 -13.09 50.67 21.60
C THR A 466 -13.03 51.15 23.06
N PRO A 467 -12.58 52.39 23.32
CA PRO A 467 -12.61 53.02 24.62
C PRO A 467 -14.05 53.19 25.15
N LEU A 468 -14.20 53.26 26.48
CA LEU A 468 -15.48 53.28 27.16
C LEU A 468 -16.39 54.43 26.72
N GLU A 469 -15.80 55.62 26.46
CA GLU A 469 -16.53 56.78 25.99
C GLU A 469 -17.16 56.58 24.62
N TYR A 470 -16.41 55.93 23.69
CA TYR A 470 -16.92 55.61 22.36
C TYR A 470 -17.98 54.47 22.41
N ALA A 471 -17.82 53.50 23.30
CA ALA A 471 -18.84 52.50 23.54
C ALA A 471 -20.17 53.15 23.96
N ARG A 472 -20.12 54.12 24.87
CA ARG A 472 -21.31 54.91 25.28
C ARG A 472 -21.95 55.64 24.10
N LEU A 473 -21.14 56.29 23.22
CA LEU A 473 -21.68 57.02 22.08
C LEU A 473 -22.37 56.06 21.07
N ILE A 474 -21.85 54.85 20.88
CA ILE A 474 -22.47 53.82 20.02
C ILE A 474 -23.86 53.46 20.57
N ILE A 475 -23.97 53.19 21.86
CA ILE A 475 -25.25 52.82 22.48
C ILE A 475 -26.23 53.99 22.50
N GLN A 476 -25.75 55.21 22.74
CA GLN A 476 -26.61 56.40 22.65
C GLN A 476 -27.19 56.55 21.24
N ARG A 477 -26.36 56.37 20.20
CA ARG A 477 -26.83 56.40 18.81
C ARG A 477 -27.86 55.31 18.51
N ILE A 478 -27.73 54.13 19.09
CA ILE A 478 -28.73 53.05 18.96
C ILE A 478 -30.05 53.51 19.62
N ILE A 479 -30.01 54.08 20.84
CA ILE A 479 -31.19 54.62 21.52
C ILE A 479 -31.86 55.70 20.67
N ASP A 480 -31.09 56.72 20.23
CA ASP A 480 -31.61 57.83 19.41
C ASP A 480 -32.27 57.31 18.11
N LYS A 481 -31.71 56.26 17.48
CA LYS A 481 -32.32 55.63 16.30
C LYS A 481 -33.61 54.89 16.62
N LEU A 482 -33.67 54.18 17.74
CA LEU A 482 -34.90 53.50 18.18
C LEU A 482 -36.01 54.53 18.52
N ASP A 483 -35.65 55.64 19.17
CA ASP A 483 -36.58 56.72 19.48
C ASP A 483 -37.13 57.44 18.24
N ALA A 484 -36.34 57.50 17.18
CA ALA A 484 -36.73 58.10 15.90
C ALA A 484 -37.65 57.18 15.08
N LEU A 485 -37.82 55.91 15.45
CA LEU A 485 -38.70 54.98 14.74
C LEU A 485 -40.17 55.22 15.11
N ASP A 486 -40.99 55.48 14.11
CA ASP A 486 -42.46 55.57 14.29
C ASP A 486 -43.10 54.16 14.17
N MET A 487 -43.21 53.48 15.32
CA MET A 487 -43.83 52.13 15.37
C MET A 487 -45.36 52.17 15.51
N LYS A 488 -45.98 53.34 15.49
CA LYS A 488 -47.42 53.61 15.59
C LYS A 488 -48.14 53.00 16.78
N GLU A 489 -47.87 51.75 17.16
CA GLU A 489 -48.59 50.97 18.17
C GLU A 489 -47.83 50.82 19.49
N PHE A 490 -46.48 50.88 19.46
CA PHE A 490 -45.62 50.74 20.63
C PHE A 490 -44.28 51.47 20.43
N ARG A 491 -43.56 51.70 21.50
CA ARG A 491 -42.17 52.21 21.44
C ARG A 491 -41.19 51.14 21.83
N ILE A 492 -40.02 51.13 21.14
CA ILE A 492 -38.92 50.27 21.50
C ILE A 492 -37.96 51.09 22.34
N SER A 493 -37.76 50.67 23.59
CA SER A 493 -36.73 51.26 24.46
C SER A 493 -35.81 50.20 25.02
N ILE A 494 -34.61 50.58 25.32
CA ILE A 494 -33.58 49.67 25.84
C ILE A 494 -32.91 50.26 27.09
N SER A 495 -32.54 49.38 28.01
CA SER A 495 -31.62 49.66 29.11
C SER A 495 -30.28 49.01 28.81
N ALA A 496 -29.15 49.70 29.11
CA ALA A 496 -27.83 49.18 28.81
C ALA A 496 -26.83 49.35 29.96
N GLY A 497 -25.99 48.35 30.13
CA GLY A 497 -24.83 48.38 31.04
C GLY A 497 -23.54 48.20 30.26
N ILE A 498 -22.59 49.12 30.38
CA ILE A 498 -21.33 49.14 29.64
C ILE A 498 -20.15 49.02 30.60
N THR A 499 -19.26 48.07 30.38
CA THR A 499 -18.00 47.93 31.12
C THR A 499 -16.81 47.68 30.24
N LYS A 500 -15.64 48.09 30.69
CA LYS A 500 -14.36 47.82 30.04
C LYS A 500 -13.89 46.40 30.36
N ILE A 501 -13.27 45.72 29.38
CA ILE A 501 -12.56 44.47 29.60
C ILE A 501 -11.21 44.78 30.22
N LEU A 502 -10.90 44.17 31.37
CA LEU A 502 -9.65 44.36 32.10
C LEU A 502 -8.70 43.20 31.90
N SER A 503 -7.41 43.46 31.95
CA SER A 503 -6.39 42.40 31.93
C SER A 503 -6.47 41.44 33.13
N SER A 504 -7.12 41.88 34.22
CA SER A 504 -7.41 41.09 35.42
C SER A 504 -8.64 40.17 35.29
N ASP A 505 -9.47 40.34 34.26
CA ASP A 505 -10.66 39.50 34.08
C ASP A 505 -10.30 38.03 33.93
N ASP A 506 -11.17 37.15 34.44
CA ASP A 506 -10.97 35.70 34.27
C ASP A 506 -11.00 35.30 32.77
N ALA A 507 -10.38 34.17 32.46
CA ALA A 507 -10.27 33.72 31.08
C ALA A 507 -11.61 33.29 30.46
N GLU A 508 -12.56 32.93 31.29
CA GLU A 508 -13.91 32.52 30.94
C GLU A 508 -14.82 33.71 30.65
N GLY A 509 -14.46 34.91 31.09
CA GLY A 509 -15.22 36.16 30.92
C GLY A 509 -16.38 36.34 31.89
N ILE A 510 -16.43 35.56 32.97
CA ILE A 510 -17.54 35.61 33.96
C ILE A 510 -17.53 36.93 34.71
N SER A 511 -16.34 37.41 35.11
CA SER A 511 -16.20 38.66 35.87
C SER A 511 -16.70 39.89 35.11
N VAL A 512 -16.30 39.98 33.81
CA VAL A 512 -16.71 41.14 32.99
C VAL A 512 -18.19 41.08 32.63
N LEU A 513 -18.75 39.90 32.34
CA LEU A 513 -20.20 39.76 32.13
C LEU A 513 -20.99 40.17 33.37
N LYS A 514 -20.56 39.73 34.56
CA LYS A 514 -21.21 40.11 35.83
C LYS A 514 -21.19 41.61 36.05
N ARG A 515 -20.07 42.29 35.80
CA ARG A 515 -20.00 43.76 35.91
C ARG A 515 -20.99 44.45 34.97
N ALA A 516 -21.07 43.98 33.70
CA ALA A 516 -22.01 44.55 32.75
C ALA A 516 -23.48 44.33 33.16
N ASP A 517 -23.81 43.14 33.66
CA ASP A 517 -25.16 42.84 34.20
C ASP A 517 -25.53 43.67 35.40
N GLU A 518 -24.60 43.92 36.32
CA GLU A 518 -24.83 44.81 37.48
C GLU A 518 -25.14 46.24 37.04
N LEU A 519 -24.47 46.73 35.99
CA LEU A 519 -24.75 48.03 35.40
C LEU A 519 -26.08 48.08 34.67
N LEU A 520 -26.43 47.03 33.90
CA LEU A 520 -27.73 46.88 33.27
C LEU A 520 -28.87 46.90 34.32
N TYR A 521 -28.66 46.18 35.43
CA TYR A 521 -29.62 46.17 36.52
C TYR A 521 -29.82 47.58 37.15
N LYS A 522 -28.73 48.37 37.27
CA LYS A 522 -28.81 49.77 37.70
C LYS A 522 -29.64 50.62 36.73
N ALA A 523 -29.41 50.41 35.39
CA ALA A 523 -30.17 51.08 34.35
C ALA A 523 -31.68 50.81 34.46
N LYS A 524 -32.05 49.53 34.62
CA LYS A 524 -33.46 49.11 34.82
C LYS A 524 -34.10 49.73 36.05
N LYS A 525 -33.36 49.87 37.19
CA LYS A 525 -33.86 50.45 38.44
C LYS A 525 -33.98 51.97 38.40
N SER A 526 -33.19 52.66 37.61
CA SER A 526 -33.21 54.11 37.52
C SER A 526 -34.28 54.70 36.60
N GLY A 527 -35.20 53.85 36.12
CA GLY A 527 -36.35 54.30 35.33
C GLY A 527 -36.37 53.73 33.91
N LYS A 528 -35.45 52.83 33.58
CA LYS A 528 -35.28 52.22 32.23
C LYS A 528 -34.89 53.28 31.19
N HIS A 529 -34.76 52.88 29.93
CA HIS A 529 -34.38 53.73 28.78
C HIS A 529 -33.13 54.57 29.06
N THR A 530 -32.08 53.93 29.56
CA THR A 530 -30.86 54.61 30.01
C THR A 530 -29.63 53.73 29.95
N ILE A 531 -28.46 54.36 29.98
CA ILE A 531 -27.14 53.71 29.92
C ILE A 531 -26.43 53.91 31.27
N TYR A 532 -25.97 52.83 31.86
CA TYR A 532 -25.02 52.88 32.98
C TYR A 532 -23.63 52.42 32.50
N VAL A 533 -22.64 53.18 32.88
CA VAL A 533 -21.25 52.93 32.46
C VAL A 533 -20.41 52.71 33.71
N ASP A 534 -19.49 51.79 33.64
CA ASP A 534 -18.49 51.58 34.68
C ASP A 534 -17.62 52.84 34.80
N ILE A 535 -17.63 53.47 35.98
CA ILE A 535 -16.74 54.58 36.27
C ILE A 535 -15.49 53.95 36.86
N PRO A 536 -14.33 53.93 36.18
CA PRO A 536 -13.11 53.44 36.77
C PRO A 536 -12.85 54.26 38.04
N GLU A 537 -12.71 53.57 39.18
CA GLU A 537 -12.14 54.21 40.37
C GLU A 537 -10.76 54.75 39.99
N THR A 538 -10.61 56.06 40.06
CA THR A 538 -9.39 56.83 39.75
C THR A 538 -8.23 56.44 40.63
#